data_b18eacbb0de9a5c11583652d10fa9cd6
#
_entry.id   b18eacbb0de9a5c11583652d10fa9cd6
#
_cell.length_a   1.000
_cell.length_b   1.000
_cell.length_c   1.000
_cell.angle_alpha   90.00
_cell.angle_beta   90.00
_cell.angle_gamma   90.00
#
_symmetry.space_group_name_H-M   'P 1'
#
loop_
_entity.id
_entity.type
_entity.pdbx_description
1 polymer ?
#
loop_
_entity_poly.entity_id
_entity_poly.type
_entity_poly.pdbx_seq_one_letter_code
_entity_poly.pdbx_strand_id
1 'polypeptide(L)'
;SYSGAQVIHPKTIRPLENKRIPLLVKPFGDPTAEGSRIAEDGVGPINVPVYIWRKNQILITMRAKDFAFALESSLSEIFEIIHHHRLKVSLIQSSAVTISVCVDNTRFVPEAIAELQKHFNVTYNENLSLLTIRGTTPEILEKAKAGKTIMLSQTTRRTARLVVVEQA
;
A
#
# COMPACT_ATOMS: atom_id res chain seq x y z
N SER A 1 8.75 -0.48 -6.97
CA SER A 1 7.71 0.31 -7.68
C SER A 1 6.30 -0.07 -7.24
N TYR A 2 5.91 -1.35 -7.24
CA TYR A 2 4.54 -1.79 -6.88
C TYR A 2 4.11 -1.42 -5.46
N SER A 3 5.05 -1.25 -4.54
CA SER A 3 4.77 -0.85 -3.16
C SER A 3 4.68 0.68 -2.95
N GLY A 4 4.77 1.47 -4.03
CA GLY A 4 4.65 2.94 -3.97
C GLY A 4 5.97 3.70 -4.12
N ALA A 5 7.11 3.03 -4.23
CA ALA A 5 8.37 3.71 -4.53
C ALA A 5 8.33 4.31 -5.96
N GLN A 6 8.58 5.60 -6.09
CA GLN A 6 8.44 6.36 -7.35
C GLN A 6 9.78 6.54 -8.09
N VAL A 7 10.73 5.62 -7.93
CA VAL A 7 12.04 5.73 -8.57
C VAL A 7 11.99 5.38 -10.06
N ILE A 8 11.31 4.28 -10.39
CA ILE A 8 11.18 3.80 -11.77
C ILE A 8 9.77 3.24 -11.98
N HIS A 9 9.15 3.58 -13.11
CA HIS A 9 7.85 3.03 -13.45
C HIS A 9 7.96 1.57 -13.89
N PRO A 10 7.08 0.65 -13.43
CA PRO A 10 7.14 -0.78 -13.79
C PRO A 10 7.13 -1.06 -15.30
N LYS A 11 6.43 -0.22 -16.08
CA LYS A 11 6.40 -0.34 -17.55
C LYS A 11 7.76 -0.12 -18.21
N THR A 12 8.69 0.58 -17.55
CA THR A 12 10.06 0.77 -18.04
C THR A 12 10.90 -0.48 -17.84
N ILE A 13 10.66 -1.22 -16.75
CA ILE A 13 11.46 -2.39 -16.38
C ILE A 13 11.14 -3.59 -17.29
N ARG A 14 9.84 -3.87 -17.52
CA ARG A 14 9.39 -5.05 -18.27
C ARG A 14 10.07 -5.25 -19.64
N PRO A 15 10.13 -4.25 -20.55
CA PRO A 15 10.78 -4.46 -21.86
C PRO A 15 12.29 -4.67 -21.75
N LEU A 16 12.94 -4.12 -20.71
CA LEU A 16 14.38 -4.33 -20.48
C LEU A 16 14.64 -5.73 -19.92
N GLU A 17 13.83 -6.18 -18.95
CA GLU A 17 13.87 -7.53 -18.39
C GLU A 17 13.69 -8.60 -19.47
N ASN A 18 12.67 -8.47 -20.32
CA ASN A 18 12.43 -9.41 -21.42
C ASN A 18 13.60 -9.52 -22.41
N LYS A 19 14.39 -8.46 -22.56
CA LYS A 19 15.56 -8.42 -23.43
C LYS A 19 16.88 -8.60 -22.69
N ARG A 20 16.85 -8.84 -21.38
CA ARG A 20 18.02 -8.96 -20.49
C ARG A 20 18.96 -7.75 -20.56
N ILE A 21 18.39 -6.57 -20.75
CA ILE A 21 19.14 -5.30 -20.79
C ILE A 21 19.21 -4.72 -19.38
N PRO A 22 20.40 -4.53 -18.80
CA PRO A 22 20.54 -3.92 -17.49
C PRO A 22 20.13 -2.43 -17.53
N LEU A 23 19.45 -1.96 -16.50
CA LEU A 23 19.12 -0.57 -16.29
C LEU A 23 20.06 0.05 -15.27
N LEU A 24 20.71 1.13 -15.62
CA LEU A 24 21.55 1.91 -14.71
C LEU A 24 20.81 3.18 -14.28
N VAL A 25 20.76 3.41 -12.97
CA VAL A 25 20.17 4.61 -12.37
C VAL A 25 21.30 5.40 -11.73
N LYS A 26 21.54 6.60 -12.24
CA LYS A 26 22.60 7.49 -11.77
C LYS A 26 22.04 8.84 -11.29
N PRO A 27 22.69 9.52 -10.34
CA PRO A 27 22.30 10.86 -9.95
C PRO A 27 22.51 11.85 -11.12
N PHE A 28 21.56 12.72 -11.36
CA PHE A 28 21.63 13.69 -12.45
C PHE A 28 22.80 14.69 -12.26
N GLY A 29 23.11 15.05 -11.01
CA GLY A 29 24.18 15.99 -10.68
C GLY A 29 25.61 15.41 -10.77
N ASP A 30 25.74 14.07 -10.86
CA ASP A 30 27.04 13.39 -11.01
C ASP A 30 26.87 12.17 -11.94
N PRO A 31 26.98 12.38 -13.26
CA PRO A 31 26.90 11.29 -14.24
C PRO A 31 28.06 10.28 -14.15
N THR A 32 29.16 10.65 -13.48
CA THR A 32 30.35 9.80 -13.31
C THR A 32 30.19 8.79 -12.17
N ALA A 33 29.25 9.03 -11.25
CA ALA A 33 28.97 8.10 -10.17
C ALA A 33 28.58 6.72 -10.71
N GLU A 34 28.95 5.66 -9.98
CA GLU A 34 28.67 4.27 -10.33
C GLU A 34 27.16 4.03 -10.47
N GLY A 35 26.36 4.62 -9.57
CA GLY A 35 24.90 4.51 -9.57
C GLY A 35 24.41 3.14 -9.10
N SER A 36 23.14 2.83 -9.43
CA SER A 36 22.50 1.56 -9.11
C SER A 36 22.20 0.76 -10.37
N ARG A 37 22.66 -0.49 -10.44
CA ARG A 37 22.39 -1.39 -11.55
C ARG A 37 21.19 -2.29 -11.21
N ILE A 38 20.21 -2.35 -12.08
CA ILE A 38 19.05 -3.23 -12.01
C ILE A 38 19.14 -4.21 -13.16
N ALA A 39 19.29 -5.50 -12.86
CA ALA A 39 19.41 -6.57 -13.84
C ALA A 39 18.88 -7.89 -13.26
N GLU A 40 18.63 -8.88 -14.14
CA GLU A 40 18.17 -10.21 -13.76
C GLU A 40 19.26 -11.00 -12.99
N ASP A 41 20.50 -10.79 -13.36
CA ASP A 41 21.71 -11.38 -12.73
C ASP A 41 22.13 -10.68 -11.42
N GLY A 42 21.20 -9.91 -10.83
CA GLY A 42 21.44 -9.12 -9.62
C GLY A 42 21.95 -9.97 -8.46
N VAL A 43 22.89 -9.42 -7.74
CA VAL A 43 23.50 -10.00 -6.53
C VAL A 43 22.39 -10.33 -5.53
N GLY A 44 22.17 -11.59 -5.26
CA GLY A 44 21.35 -12.23 -4.24
C GLY A 44 20.32 -11.43 -3.43
N PRO A 45 19.64 -12.00 -2.46
CA PRO A 45 18.61 -11.29 -1.71
C PRO A 45 19.22 -10.10 -0.97
N ILE A 46 18.71 -8.91 -1.26
CA ILE A 46 19.08 -7.70 -0.49
C ILE A 46 18.69 -7.96 0.97
N ASN A 47 19.70 -8.12 1.84
CA ASN A 47 19.50 -8.30 3.29
C ASN A 47 19.26 -6.99 4.05
N VAL A 48 19.02 -5.90 3.31
CA VAL A 48 18.76 -4.58 3.88
C VAL A 48 17.24 -4.31 3.82
N PRO A 49 16.62 -3.88 4.91
CA PRO A 49 15.20 -3.54 4.90
C PRO A 49 14.94 -2.29 4.05
N VAL A 50 13.89 -2.35 3.25
CA VAL A 50 13.44 -1.20 2.44
C VAL A 50 12.16 -0.66 3.04
N TYR A 51 12.16 0.63 3.40
CA TYR A 51 11.02 1.36 3.95
C TYR A 51 10.39 2.22 2.86
N ILE A 52 9.11 2.03 2.60
CA ILE A 52 8.35 2.77 1.58
C ILE A 52 7.17 3.45 2.26
N TRP A 53 7.17 4.78 2.26
CA TRP A 53 6.10 5.59 2.82
C TRP A 53 5.16 6.08 1.74
N ARG A 54 3.85 5.92 1.98
CA ARG A 54 2.80 6.58 1.23
C ARG A 54 2.01 7.43 2.20
N LYS A 55 2.14 8.73 2.08
CA LYS A 55 1.43 9.72 2.89
C LYS A 55 0.02 9.95 2.38
N ASN A 56 -0.77 10.71 3.15
CA ASN A 56 -2.12 11.13 2.80
C ASN A 56 -3.01 9.93 2.44
N GLN A 57 -3.07 8.97 3.34
CA GLN A 57 -3.92 7.79 3.22
C GLN A 57 -5.17 7.96 4.06
N ILE A 58 -6.24 7.28 3.66
CA ILE A 58 -7.46 7.13 4.43
C ILE A 58 -7.77 5.64 4.60
N LEU A 59 -8.15 5.25 5.80
CA LEU A 59 -8.60 3.89 6.13
C LEU A 59 -10.12 3.92 6.24
N ILE A 60 -10.80 3.23 5.33
CA ILE A 60 -12.27 3.12 5.30
C ILE A 60 -12.65 1.73 5.76
N THR A 61 -13.48 1.62 6.79
CA THR A 61 -13.97 0.37 7.35
C THR A 61 -15.47 0.27 7.14
N MET A 62 -15.91 -0.81 6.52
CA MET A 62 -17.29 -1.11 6.17
C MET A 62 -17.77 -2.33 6.95
N ARG A 63 -18.99 -2.25 7.46
CA ARG A 63 -19.73 -3.33 8.11
C ARG A 63 -21.09 -3.45 7.46
N ALA A 64 -21.59 -4.65 7.25
CA ALA A 64 -22.96 -4.86 6.79
C ALA A 64 -23.98 -4.21 7.75
N LYS A 65 -25.09 -3.71 7.21
CA LYS A 65 -26.17 -3.10 7.98
C LYS A 65 -27.04 -4.14 8.69
N ASP A 66 -27.05 -5.35 8.18
CA ASP A 66 -27.76 -6.51 8.72
C ASP A 66 -26.78 -7.62 9.12
N PHE A 67 -27.28 -8.65 9.77
CA PHE A 67 -26.46 -9.80 10.17
C PHE A 67 -26.18 -10.79 9.03
N ALA A 68 -26.67 -10.52 7.81
CA ALA A 68 -26.48 -11.36 6.63
C ALA A 68 -25.18 -10.99 5.87
N PHE A 69 -24.06 -10.87 6.59
CA PHE A 69 -22.78 -10.55 5.99
C PHE A 69 -22.26 -11.76 5.18
N ALA A 70 -22.42 -11.69 3.87
CA ALA A 70 -21.73 -12.57 2.94
C ALA A 70 -20.47 -11.85 2.42
N LEU A 71 -19.29 -12.33 2.81
CA LEU A 71 -18.00 -11.68 2.50
C LEU A 71 -17.82 -11.48 0.99
N GLU A 72 -18.17 -12.48 0.20
CA GLU A 72 -17.96 -12.49 -1.25
C GLU A 72 -18.82 -11.43 -1.95
N SER A 73 -20.10 -11.34 -1.62
CA SER A 73 -21.00 -10.35 -2.22
C SER A 73 -20.65 -8.94 -1.80
N SER A 74 -20.34 -8.74 -0.51
CA SER A 74 -19.92 -7.45 0.02
C SER A 74 -18.60 -6.97 -0.60
N LEU A 75 -17.63 -7.87 -0.82
CA LEU A 75 -16.38 -7.54 -1.51
C LEU A 75 -16.63 -7.08 -2.94
N SER A 76 -17.47 -7.78 -3.70
CA SER A 76 -17.80 -7.42 -5.08
C SER A 76 -18.40 -6.02 -5.15
N GLU A 77 -19.40 -5.74 -4.32
CA GLU A 77 -20.07 -4.43 -4.27
C GLU A 77 -19.10 -3.30 -3.85
N ILE A 78 -18.30 -3.52 -2.82
CA ILE A 78 -17.29 -2.55 -2.37
C ILE A 78 -16.29 -2.25 -3.48
N PHE A 79 -15.78 -3.27 -4.18
CA PHE A 79 -14.81 -3.05 -5.26
C PHE A 79 -15.43 -2.40 -6.49
N GLU A 80 -16.70 -2.64 -6.78
CA GLU A 80 -17.43 -1.95 -7.84
C GLU A 80 -17.51 -0.45 -7.56
N ILE A 81 -17.91 -0.06 -6.35
CA ILE A 81 -17.97 1.34 -5.92
C ILE A 81 -16.57 1.97 -5.96
N ILE A 82 -15.56 1.30 -5.40
CA ILE A 82 -14.17 1.77 -5.39
C ILE A 82 -13.66 1.99 -6.83
N HIS A 83 -13.96 1.07 -7.74
CA HIS A 83 -13.58 1.17 -9.14
C HIS A 83 -14.31 2.33 -9.84
N HIS A 84 -15.61 2.46 -9.63
CA HIS A 84 -16.43 3.55 -10.19
C HIS A 84 -15.85 4.92 -9.83
N HIS A 85 -15.48 5.11 -8.55
CA HIS A 85 -14.87 6.35 -8.05
C HIS A 85 -13.35 6.43 -8.29
N ARG A 86 -12.76 5.52 -9.05
CA ARG A 86 -11.32 5.50 -9.41
C ARG A 86 -10.38 5.54 -8.20
N LEU A 87 -10.80 5.00 -7.07
CA LEU A 87 -9.95 4.90 -5.90
C LEU A 87 -8.92 3.79 -6.06
N LYS A 88 -7.70 4.07 -5.64
CA LYS A 88 -6.61 3.10 -5.68
C LYS A 88 -6.44 2.46 -4.31
N VAL A 89 -6.78 1.19 -4.19
CA VAL A 89 -6.57 0.42 -2.96
C VAL A 89 -5.11 0.08 -2.79
N SER A 90 -4.56 0.45 -1.64
CA SER A 90 -3.18 0.16 -1.25
C SER A 90 -3.08 -1.06 -0.35
N LEU A 91 -4.09 -1.30 0.47
CA LEU A 91 -4.19 -2.42 1.39
C LEU A 91 -5.66 -2.75 1.62
N ILE A 92 -5.96 -4.03 1.77
CA ILE A 92 -7.26 -4.55 2.19
C ILE A 92 -7.06 -5.52 3.35
N GLN A 93 -7.98 -5.47 4.29
CA GLN A 93 -8.11 -6.45 5.36
C GLN A 93 -9.59 -6.74 5.58
N SER A 94 -9.92 -8.01 5.67
CA SER A 94 -11.26 -8.49 6.00
C SER A 94 -11.24 -9.26 7.32
N SER A 95 -12.34 -9.19 8.03
CA SER A 95 -12.68 -10.04 9.17
C SER A 95 -14.04 -10.69 8.92
N ALA A 96 -14.56 -11.44 9.89
CA ALA A 96 -15.87 -12.06 9.77
C ALA A 96 -17.03 -11.08 9.54
N VAL A 97 -16.89 -9.82 9.96
CA VAL A 97 -18.00 -8.84 9.98
C VAL A 97 -17.59 -7.45 9.43
N THR A 98 -16.34 -7.26 9.04
CA THR A 98 -15.84 -5.97 8.54
C THR A 98 -14.87 -6.14 7.39
N ILE A 99 -14.88 -5.17 6.48
CA ILE A 99 -13.88 -5.00 5.43
C ILE A 99 -13.27 -3.62 5.61
N SER A 100 -11.94 -3.55 5.69
CA SER A 100 -11.19 -2.31 5.75
C SER A 100 -10.32 -2.15 4.51
N VAL A 101 -10.36 -0.99 3.88
CA VAL A 101 -9.52 -0.64 2.74
C VAL A 101 -8.72 0.62 3.04
N CYS A 102 -7.44 0.60 2.72
CA CYS A 102 -6.58 1.78 2.74
C CYS A 102 -6.43 2.30 1.32
N VAL A 103 -6.79 3.55 1.10
CA VAL A 103 -6.76 4.21 -0.22
C VAL A 103 -6.02 5.54 -0.15
N ASP A 104 -5.58 6.04 -1.30
CA ASP A 104 -5.07 7.41 -1.40
C ASP A 104 -6.22 8.39 -1.14
N ASN A 105 -6.01 9.37 -0.27
CA ASN A 105 -6.99 10.42 0.00
C ASN A 105 -7.03 11.40 -1.19
N THR A 106 -7.99 11.20 -2.05
CA THR A 106 -8.21 11.98 -3.27
C THR A 106 -9.54 12.72 -3.21
N ARG A 107 -9.77 13.66 -4.11
CA ARG A 107 -11.03 14.39 -4.24
C ARG A 107 -12.27 13.50 -4.46
N PHE A 108 -12.08 12.25 -4.86
CA PHE A 108 -13.17 11.30 -5.13
C PHE A 108 -13.60 10.50 -3.89
N VAL A 109 -12.81 10.56 -2.81
CA VAL A 109 -13.09 9.79 -1.58
C VAL A 109 -14.42 10.17 -0.93
N PRO A 110 -14.80 11.46 -0.79
CA PRO A 110 -16.08 11.82 -0.16
C PRO A 110 -17.30 11.23 -0.88
N GLU A 111 -17.31 11.24 -2.22
CA GLU A 111 -18.40 10.66 -3.01
C GLU A 111 -18.45 9.13 -2.88
N ALA A 112 -17.29 8.47 -2.88
CA ALA A 112 -17.21 7.03 -2.65
C ALA A 112 -17.72 6.62 -1.26
N ILE A 113 -17.35 7.38 -0.22
CA ILE A 113 -17.86 7.15 1.14
C ILE A 113 -19.37 7.31 1.19
N ALA A 114 -19.91 8.37 0.57
CA ALA A 114 -21.34 8.61 0.52
C ALA A 114 -22.12 7.47 -0.18
N GLU A 115 -21.54 6.90 -1.24
CA GLU A 115 -22.12 5.74 -1.92
C GLU A 115 -22.02 4.48 -1.08
N LEU A 116 -20.87 4.18 -0.49
CA LEU A 116 -20.68 3.06 0.44
C LEU A 116 -21.64 3.12 1.63
N GLN A 117 -21.93 4.30 2.16
CA GLN A 117 -22.87 4.50 3.28
C GLN A 117 -24.33 4.13 2.94
N LYS A 118 -24.70 4.08 1.67
CA LYS A 118 -26.03 3.60 1.26
C LYS A 118 -26.20 2.11 1.57
N HIS A 119 -25.12 1.33 1.45
CA HIS A 119 -25.12 -0.14 1.55
C HIS A 119 -24.53 -0.64 2.86
N PHE A 120 -23.58 0.07 3.46
CA PHE A 120 -22.81 -0.34 4.63
C PHE A 120 -22.87 0.69 5.77
N ASN A 121 -22.59 0.24 6.99
CA ASN A 121 -22.16 1.13 8.07
C ASN A 121 -20.69 1.43 7.87
N VAL A 122 -20.36 2.69 7.57
CA VAL A 122 -19.00 3.11 7.19
C VAL A 122 -18.40 3.98 8.28
N THR A 123 -17.19 3.66 8.71
CA THR A 123 -16.32 4.51 9.51
C THR A 123 -15.03 4.75 8.75
N TYR A 124 -14.37 5.90 8.94
CA TYR A 124 -13.10 6.17 8.29
C TYR A 124 -12.18 7.03 9.16
N ASN A 125 -10.88 6.90 8.91
CA ASN A 125 -9.83 7.66 9.56
C ASN A 125 -8.96 8.31 8.51
N GLU A 126 -8.73 9.61 8.65
CA GLU A 126 -7.86 10.44 7.80
C GLU A 126 -6.51 10.70 8.47
N ASN A 127 -5.66 11.45 7.77
CA ASN A 127 -4.31 11.81 8.23
C ASN A 127 -3.46 10.57 8.57
N LEU A 128 -3.49 9.61 7.66
CA LEU A 128 -2.77 8.36 7.80
C LEU A 128 -1.65 8.25 6.77
N SER A 129 -0.63 7.49 7.12
CA SER A 129 0.41 7.04 6.21
C SER A 129 0.46 5.52 6.17
N LEU A 130 0.71 4.95 5.00
CA LEU A 130 1.00 3.53 4.83
C LEU A 130 2.51 3.33 4.74
N LEU A 131 3.09 2.70 5.74
CA LEU A 131 4.47 2.23 5.75
C LEU A 131 4.53 0.78 5.27
N THR A 132 5.25 0.54 4.19
CA THR A 132 5.58 -0.81 3.73
C THR A 132 7.05 -1.08 4.00
N ILE A 133 7.36 -2.18 4.71
CA ILE A 133 8.72 -2.62 5.00
C ILE A 133 8.94 -3.95 4.27
N ARG A 134 9.92 -4.00 3.39
CA ARG A 134 10.35 -5.23 2.72
C ARG A 134 11.68 -5.69 3.32
N GLY A 135 11.84 -7.00 3.51
CA GLY A 135 12.99 -7.55 4.23
C GLY A 135 12.86 -7.37 5.74
N THR A 136 11.63 -7.39 6.28
CA THR A 136 11.39 -7.22 7.71
C THR A 136 11.84 -8.45 8.53
N THR A 137 12.33 -8.18 9.74
CA THR A 137 12.52 -9.14 10.84
C THR A 137 11.68 -8.69 12.03
N PRO A 138 11.50 -9.54 13.06
CA PRO A 138 10.80 -9.13 14.27
C PRO A 138 11.37 -7.85 14.89
N GLU A 139 12.70 -7.74 14.97
CA GLU A 139 13.39 -6.57 15.55
C GLU A 139 13.17 -5.31 14.73
N ILE A 140 13.21 -5.42 13.40
CA ILE A 140 12.92 -4.30 12.46
C ILE A 140 11.47 -3.85 12.61
N LEU A 141 10.56 -4.81 12.73
CA LEU A 141 9.13 -4.51 12.88
C LEU A 141 8.85 -3.77 14.19
N GLU A 142 9.41 -4.24 15.30
CA GLU A 142 9.25 -3.57 16.60
C GLU A 142 9.84 -2.15 16.60
N LYS A 143 11.01 -1.95 16.01
CA LYS A 143 11.59 -0.60 15.84
C LYS A 143 10.70 0.29 14.97
N ALA A 144 10.11 -0.27 13.91
CA ALA A 144 9.24 0.49 13.01
C ALA A 144 7.93 0.91 13.67
N LYS A 145 7.42 0.13 14.62
CA LYS A 145 6.22 0.43 15.39
C LYS A 145 6.46 1.44 16.50
N ALA A 146 7.69 1.50 17.04
CA ALA A 146 8.02 2.32 18.20
C ALA A 146 7.60 3.79 18.00
N GLY A 147 6.90 4.34 18.99
CA GLY A 147 6.43 5.73 19.00
C GLY A 147 5.35 6.08 17.98
N LYS A 148 4.72 5.09 17.34
CA LYS A 148 3.67 5.31 16.34
C LYS A 148 2.32 4.76 16.80
N THR A 149 1.25 5.49 16.50
CA THR A 149 -0.12 4.99 16.64
C THR A 149 -0.47 4.21 15.38
N ILE A 150 -0.67 2.89 15.54
CA ILE A 150 -0.93 1.96 14.44
C ILE A 150 -2.41 1.63 14.39
N MET A 151 -3.04 1.95 13.27
CA MET A 151 -4.46 1.67 13.02
C MET A 151 -4.67 0.25 12.47
N LEU A 152 -3.73 -0.23 11.64
CA LEU A 152 -3.80 -1.54 11.03
C LEU A 152 -2.38 -2.06 10.76
N SER A 153 -2.16 -3.35 10.99
CA SER A 153 -0.89 -4.02 10.75
C SER A 153 -1.14 -5.32 9.99
N GLN A 154 -0.45 -5.50 8.88
CA GLN A 154 -0.47 -6.70 8.08
C GLN A 154 0.96 -7.18 7.84
N THR A 155 1.26 -8.41 8.23
CA THR A 155 2.62 -8.94 8.18
C THR A 155 2.65 -10.28 7.45
N THR A 156 3.63 -10.45 6.60
CA THR A 156 4.00 -11.71 5.96
C THR A 156 5.43 -12.10 6.36
N ARG A 157 5.97 -13.20 5.84
CA ARG A 157 7.33 -13.68 6.21
C ARG A 157 8.41 -12.61 6.11
N ARG A 158 8.35 -11.72 5.09
CA ARG A 158 9.41 -10.73 4.79
C ARG A 158 8.88 -9.33 4.49
N THR A 159 7.60 -9.11 4.68
CA THR A 159 6.98 -7.80 4.38
C THR A 159 6.02 -7.44 5.50
N ALA A 160 6.11 -6.22 6.00
CA ALA A 160 5.12 -5.64 6.89
C ALA A 160 4.50 -4.41 6.23
N ARG A 161 3.21 -4.21 6.48
CA ARG A 161 2.45 -3.01 6.10
C ARG A 161 1.78 -2.47 7.34
N LEU A 162 2.05 -1.22 7.66
CA LEU A 162 1.52 -0.54 8.83
C LEU A 162 0.77 0.71 8.35
N VAL A 163 -0.51 0.80 8.70
CA VAL A 163 -1.27 2.05 8.58
C VAL A 163 -1.09 2.80 9.88
N VAL A 164 -0.46 3.95 9.82
CA VAL A 164 -0.07 4.74 10.99
C VAL A 164 -0.66 6.14 10.92
N VAL A 165 -0.96 6.71 12.09
CA VAL A 165 -1.40 8.10 12.20
C VAL A 165 -0.22 9.01 11.88
N GLU A 166 -0.43 9.99 10.99
CA GLU A 166 0.58 11.02 10.72
C GLU A 166 0.75 11.88 11.97
N GLN A 167 1.99 12.02 12.44
CA GLN A 167 2.30 12.98 13.49
C GLN A 167 2.36 14.37 12.87
N ALA A 168 1.68 15.31 13.50
CA ALA A 168 1.68 16.71 13.09
C ALA A 168 3.08 17.33 13.21
#